data_e788013611bf846531c8574fbef20d99
#
_entry.id   e788013611bf846531c8574fbef20d99
#
_cell.length_a   1.000
_cell.length_b   1.000
_cell.length_c   1.000
_cell.angle_alpha   90.00
_cell.angle_beta   90.00
_cell.angle_gamma   90.00
#
_symmetry.space_group_name_H-M   'P 1'
#
loop_
_entity.id
_entity.type
_entity.pdbx_description
1 polymer ?
#
loop_
_entity_poly.entity_id
_entity_poly.type
_entity_poly.pdbx_seq_one_letter_code
_entity_poly.pdbx_strand_id
1 'polypeptide(L)'
;MNHQWKNYFKPWILERGRTYCRDNCVTKLIYTENEIQAKVEGSEEYCVEIQLSDGMPVDMFCDCPYADGGEKCKHMAAVLFAVEAKKTFLSALSVRL
;
A
#
# COMPACT_ATOMS: atom_id res chain seq x y z
N MET A 1 -10.69 4.67 3.34
CA MET A 1 -10.53 3.24 2.96
C MET A 1 -10.76 2.41 4.21
N ASN A 2 -11.64 1.43 4.16
CA ASN A 2 -11.87 0.53 5.30
C ASN A 2 -10.81 -0.58 5.28
N HIS A 3 -10.91 -1.52 6.22
CA HIS A 3 -9.91 -2.58 6.36
C HIS A 3 -10.15 -3.80 5.49
N GLN A 4 -11.19 -3.80 4.67
CA GLN A 4 -11.55 -4.96 3.84
C GLN A 4 -10.50 -5.28 2.78
N TRP A 5 -9.68 -4.30 2.38
CA TRP A 5 -8.62 -4.54 1.40
C TRP A 5 -7.65 -5.64 1.87
N LYS A 6 -7.56 -5.88 3.17
CA LYS A 6 -6.69 -6.93 3.72
C LYS A 6 -7.08 -8.32 3.23
N ASN A 7 -8.35 -8.50 2.90
CA ASN A 7 -8.85 -9.80 2.40
C ASN A 7 -8.33 -10.15 1.01
N TYR A 8 -7.73 -9.19 0.30
CA TYR A 8 -7.14 -9.44 -1.00
C TYR A 8 -5.81 -10.17 -0.92
N PHE A 9 -5.22 -10.25 0.28
CA PHE A 9 -3.86 -10.74 0.49
C PHE A 9 -3.86 -11.98 1.38
N LYS A 10 -2.92 -12.88 1.11
CA LYS A 10 -2.69 -14.02 1.99
C LYS A 10 -2.11 -13.53 3.32
N PRO A 11 -2.38 -14.22 4.44
CA PRO A 11 -1.92 -13.76 5.75
C PRO A 11 -0.42 -13.48 5.85
N TRP A 12 0.41 -14.35 5.27
CA TRP A 12 1.86 -14.16 5.32
C TRP A 12 2.33 -12.97 4.47
N ILE A 13 1.58 -12.65 3.41
CA ILE A 13 1.86 -11.47 2.58
C ILE A 13 1.54 -10.21 3.38
N LEU A 14 0.42 -10.19 4.09
CA LEU A 14 0.07 -9.05 4.95
C LEU A 14 1.14 -8.81 6.00
N GLU A 15 1.62 -9.87 6.65
CA GLU A 15 2.64 -9.74 7.67
C GLU A 15 3.93 -9.14 7.11
N ARG A 16 4.35 -9.60 5.94
CA ARG A 16 5.53 -9.05 5.27
C ARG A 16 5.33 -7.60 4.86
N GLY A 17 4.15 -7.27 4.35
CA GLY A 17 3.82 -5.90 3.99
C GLY A 17 3.87 -4.96 5.19
N ARG A 18 3.36 -5.42 6.32
CA ARG A 18 3.39 -4.66 7.57
C ARG A 18 4.82 -4.37 8.00
N THR A 19 5.72 -5.36 7.88
CA THR A 19 7.13 -5.19 8.20
C THR A 19 7.80 -4.16 7.29
N TYR A 20 7.53 -4.24 5.99
CA TYR A 20 8.08 -3.26 5.03
C TYR A 20 7.62 -1.85 5.34
N CYS A 21 6.35 -1.69 5.70
CA CYS A 21 5.81 -0.39 6.07
C CYS A 21 6.47 0.14 7.35
N ARG A 22 6.58 -0.72 8.36
CA ARG A 22 7.19 -0.36 9.64
C ARG A 22 8.66 0.04 9.49
N ASP A 23 9.38 -0.61 8.58
CA ASP A 23 10.79 -0.36 8.33
C ASP A 23 11.02 0.81 7.37
N ASN A 24 9.97 1.57 7.05
CA ASN A 24 10.04 2.75 6.19
C ASN A 24 10.53 2.44 4.77
N CYS A 25 10.19 1.27 4.26
CA CYS A 25 10.56 0.87 2.91
C CYS A 25 9.68 1.53 1.83
N VAL A 26 8.52 2.04 2.21
CA VAL A 26 7.62 2.73 1.29
C VAL A 26 8.05 4.19 1.16
N THR A 27 8.42 4.60 -0.05
CA THR A 27 8.93 5.95 -0.33
C THR A 27 8.13 6.57 -1.46
N LYS A 28 8.28 7.89 -1.64
CA LYS A 28 7.66 8.61 -2.75
C LYS A 28 6.17 8.32 -2.89
N LEU A 29 5.47 8.24 -1.77
CA LEU A 29 4.05 7.94 -1.73
C LEU A 29 3.22 9.13 -2.20
N ILE A 30 2.44 8.91 -3.26
CA ILE A 30 1.50 9.90 -3.78
C ILE A 30 0.11 9.29 -3.67
N TYR A 31 -0.77 10.01 -2.98
CA TYR A 31 -2.13 9.55 -2.73
C TYR A 31 -3.11 10.58 -3.26
N THR A 32 -4.00 10.14 -4.15
CA THR A 32 -5.10 10.97 -4.64
C THR A 32 -6.41 10.24 -4.40
N GLU A 33 -7.51 10.88 -4.72
CA GLU A 33 -8.84 10.29 -4.56
C GLU A 33 -9.00 9.01 -5.38
N ASN A 34 -8.32 8.92 -6.52
CA ASN A 34 -8.52 7.83 -7.48
C ASN A 34 -7.33 6.88 -7.59
N GLU A 35 -6.19 7.22 -7.01
CA GLU A 35 -4.97 6.47 -7.29
C GLU A 35 -3.95 6.61 -6.17
N ILE A 36 -3.16 5.55 -5.99
CA ILE A 36 -1.99 5.56 -5.12
C ILE A 36 -0.79 5.15 -5.97
N GLN A 37 0.30 5.89 -5.87
CA GLN A 37 1.57 5.54 -6.48
C GLN A 37 2.65 5.58 -5.41
N ALA A 38 3.56 4.64 -5.42
CA ALA A 38 4.64 4.60 -4.46
C ALA A 38 5.81 3.77 -4.97
N LYS A 39 6.95 3.96 -4.32
CA LYS A 39 8.12 3.12 -4.48
C LYS A 39 8.30 2.32 -3.21
N VAL A 40 8.72 1.06 -3.34
CA VAL A 40 9.01 0.21 -2.19
C VAL A 40 10.43 -0.33 -2.34
N GLU A 41 11.26 -0.07 -1.33
CA GLU A 41 12.64 -0.52 -1.34
C GLU A 41 12.76 -1.89 -0.69
N GLY A 42 13.27 -2.86 -1.44
CA GLY A 42 13.59 -4.20 -0.96
C GLY A 42 14.99 -4.54 -1.42
N SER A 43 15.18 -5.71 -2.03
CA SER A 43 16.44 -6.04 -2.70
C SER A 43 16.67 -5.10 -3.89
N GLU A 44 15.59 -4.60 -4.45
CA GLU A 44 15.61 -3.57 -5.50
C GLU A 44 14.50 -2.58 -5.18
N GLU A 45 14.42 -1.48 -5.92
CA GLU A 45 13.32 -0.55 -5.80
C GLU A 45 12.20 -0.99 -6.73
N TYR A 46 10.99 -1.15 -6.19
CA TYR A 46 9.83 -1.57 -6.97
C TYR A 46 8.79 -0.46 -7.02
N CYS A 47 8.09 -0.37 -8.15
CA CYS A 47 7.02 0.60 -8.35
C CYS A 47 5.67 -0.06 -8.09
N VAL A 48 4.82 0.61 -7.29
CA VAL A 48 3.48 0.14 -6.98
C VAL A 48 2.48 1.18 -7.43
N GLU A 49 1.43 0.74 -8.13
CA GLU A 49 0.32 1.59 -8.55
C GLU A 49 -0.98 0.90 -8.15
N ILE A 50 -1.87 1.65 -7.53
CA ILE A 50 -3.15 1.12 -7.05
C ILE A 50 -4.26 2.06 -7.51
N GLN A 51 -5.24 1.52 -8.21
CA GLN A 51 -6.42 2.28 -8.61
C GLN A 51 -7.50 2.14 -7.55
N LEU A 52 -8.16 3.24 -7.23
CA LEU A 52 -9.19 3.29 -6.21
C LEU A 52 -10.55 3.61 -6.83
N SER A 53 -11.59 3.01 -6.25
CA SER A 53 -12.96 3.36 -6.55
C SER A 53 -13.71 3.41 -5.22
N ASP A 54 -14.35 4.53 -4.94
CA ASP A 54 -15.03 4.76 -3.66
C ASP A 54 -14.14 4.49 -2.45
N GLY A 55 -12.86 4.85 -2.60
CA GLY A 55 -11.89 4.69 -1.52
C GLY A 55 -11.35 3.28 -1.33
N MET A 56 -11.72 2.34 -2.21
CA MET A 56 -11.26 0.95 -2.12
C MET A 56 -10.38 0.58 -3.29
N PRO A 57 -9.33 -0.22 -3.07
CA PRO A 57 -8.50 -0.72 -4.15
C PRO A 57 -9.30 -1.61 -5.09
N VAL A 58 -9.29 -1.30 -6.39
CA VAL A 58 -9.97 -2.12 -7.40
C VAL A 58 -9.01 -2.73 -8.41
N ASP A 59 -7.80 -2.18 -8.51
CA ASP A 59 -6.76 -2.73 -9.36
C ASP A 59 -5.42 -2.37 -8.75
N MET A 60 -4.48 -3.31 -8.75
CA MET A 60 -3.17 -3.14 -8.13
C MET A 60 -2.09 -3.70 -9.02
N PHE A 61 -1.00 -2.95 -9.15
CA PHE A 61 0.16 -3.31 -9.96
C PHE A 61 1.44 -3.14 -9.15
N CYS A 62 2.37 -4.07 -9.33
CA CYS A 62 3.73 -3.96 -8.84
C CYS A 62 4.64 -4.65 -9.85
N ASP A 63 5.82 -4.09 -10.08
CA ASP A 63 6.77 -4.63 -11.06
C ASP A 63 7.72 -5.68 -10.47
N CYS A 64 7.43 -6.22 -9.29
CA CYS A 64 8.24 -7.27 -8.71
C CYS A 64 7.93 -8.64 -9.34
N PRO A 65 8.86 -9.60 -9.26
CA PRO A 65 8.65 -10.92 -9.87
C PRO A 65 7.44 -11.68 -9.34
N TYR A 66 7.13 -11.53 -8.06
CA TYR A 66 5.99 -12.23 -7.46
C TYR A 66 4.66 -11.74 -8.06
N ALA A 67 4.53 -10.41 -8.20
CA ALA A 67 3.32 -9.80 -8.76
C ALA A 67 3.18 -10.07 -10.26
N ASP A 68 4.30 -10.28 -10.95
CA ASP A 68 4.31 -10.60 -12.38
C ASP A 68 3.56 -11.89 -12.67
N GLY A 69 3.46 -12.79 -11.69
CA GLY A 69 2.68 -14.01 -11.80
C GLY A 69 1.18 -13.83 -11.54
N GLY A 70 0.72 -12.59 -11.36
CA GLY A 70 -0.70 -12.30 -11.08
C GLY A 70 -1.08 -12.29 -9.62
N GLU A 71 -0.11 -12.41 -8.72
CA GLU A 71 -0.36 -12.47 -7.27
C GLU A 71 -0.33 -11.08 -6.64
N LYS A 72 -1.09 -10.93 -5.54
CA LYS A 72 -1.04 -9.72 -4.71
C LYS A 72 0.18 -9.82 -3.81
N CYS A 73 1.14 -8.93 -4.00
CA CYS A 73 2.46 -9.04 -3.36
C CYS A 73 2.56 -8.22 -2.07
N LYS A 74 3.64 -8.49 -1.31
CA LYS A 74 3.94 -7.77 -0.07
C LYS A 74 4.15 -6.27 -0.27
N HIS A 75 4.64 -5.86 -1.43
CA HIS A 75 4.87 -4.45 -1.74
C HIS A 75 3.55 -3.68 -1.85
N MET A 76 2.56 -4.27 -2.49
CA MET A 76 1.21 -3.70 -2.55
C MET A 76 0.62 -3.56 -1.15
N ALA A 77 0.75 -4.60 -0.32
CA ALA A 77 0.27 -4.56 1.05
C ALA A 77 0.98 -3.46 1.86
N ALA A 78 2.29 -3.33 1.69
CA ALA A 78 3.08 -2.31 2.39
C ALA A 78 2.57 -0.91 2.06
N VAL A 79 2.28 -0.64 0.79
CA VAL A 79 1.78 0.67 0.35
C VAL A 79 0.42 0.95 0.98
N LEU A 80 -0.47 -0.03 1.02
CA LEU A 80 -1.79 0.15 1.63
C LEU A 80 -1.69 0.39 3.14
N PHE A 81 -0.80 -0.30 3.84
CA PHE A 81 -0.54 -0.01 5.25
C PHE A 81 0.00 1.41 5.45
N ALA A 82 0.89 1.85 4.56
CA ALA A 82 1.45 3.20 4.65
C ALA A 82 0.37 4.27 4.45
N VAL A 83 -0.53 4.07 3.49
CA VAL A 83 -1.65 4.98 3.26
C VAL A 83 -2.55 5.05 4.48
N GLU A 84 -2.86 3.90 5.07
CA GLU A 84 -3.72 3.83 6.26
C GLU A 84 -3.10 4.62 7.42
N ALA A 85 -1.81 4.42 7.66
CA ALA A 85 -1.09 5.14 8.72
C ALA A 85 -1.07 6.65 8.46
N LYS A 86 -0.83 7.04 7.23
CA LYS A 86 -0.78 8.46 6.85
C LYS A 86 -2.15 9.13 6.99
N LYS A 87 -3.21 8.43 6.59
CA LYS A 87 -4.57 8.96 6.74
C LYS A 87 -4.93 9.16 8.20
N THR A 88 -4.58 8.22 9.06
CA THR A 88 -4.83 8.34 10.48
C THR A 88 -4.09 9.55 11.06
N PHE A 89 -2.84 9.74 10.68
CA PHE A 89 -2.04 10.88 11.12
C PHE A 89 -2.67 12.20 10.69
N LEU A 90 -3.08 12.32 9.42
CA LEU A 90 -3.69 13.54 8.89
C LEU A 90 -5.03 13.82 9.56
N SER A 91 -5.83 12.80 9.84
CA SER A 91 -7.08 12.95 10.55
C SER A 91 -6.87 13.50 11.95
N ALA A 92 -5.84 13.01 12.66
CA ALA A 92 -5.48 13.49 13.98
C ALA A 92 -5.08 14.96 13.96
N LEU A 93 -4.33 15.38 12.94
CA LEU A 93 -3.95 16.78 12.78
C LEU A 93 -5.15 17.66 12.50
N SER A 94 -6.08 17.20 11.66
CA SER A 94 -7.30 17.94 11.36
C SER A 94 -8.15 18.20 12.59
N VAL A 95 -8.22 17.26 13.50
CA VAL A 95 -8.99 17.39 14.73
C VAL A 95 -8.44 18.51 15.63
N ARG A 96 -7.15 18.77 15.54
CA ARG A 96 -6.50 19.82 16.34
C ARG A 96 -6.75 21.23 15.83
N LEU A 97 -7.16 21.34 14.60
CA LEU A 97 -7.42 22.63 13.98
C LEU A 97 -8.84 23.10 14.26
#